data_a963ab5d6ac4f7533e4d7049488d5236
#
_entry.id   a963ab5d6ac4f7533e4d7049488d5236
#
_cell.length_a   1.000
_cell.length_b   1.000
_cell.length_c   1.000
_cell.angle_alpha   90.00
_cell.angle_beta   90.00
_cell.angle_gamma   90.00
#
_symmetry.space_group_name_H-M   'P 1'
#
loop_
_entity.id
_entity.type
_entity.pdbx_description
1 polymer ?
#
loop_
_entity_poly.entity_id
_entity_poly.type
_entity_poly.pdbx_seq_one_letter_code
_entity_poly.pdbx_strand_id
1 'polypeptide(L)'
;MIIVILATMAALLLCTIFSAQSMKELQSKALDTMETDEREAYDEQIKQQVDNVISLCQTIYDQYQAGVYTEAEARKLAADEIRQLRYGDSGYFWVDQYDGTNVVLLGSATEGTNRMETKDANGYQMVKEIIRMGQEPDGGYVDYVFPKEGETESSPKRSYSKAFEPFQWVIGTGNYTDYIDDKIVTVGDEFSGYVTGRLTMFIASILIEGAIVIVLLVFIIISIVQPLKKCVASIGVMEQGDFSKSMGDKLLKRRDDFGRLAVSLESMRTEMSGLIGEVKEQAAAVSYTHLRAHE
;
A
#
# COMPACT_ATOMS: atom_id res chain seq x y z
N MET A 1 -30.76 13.14 15.52
CA MET A 1 -29.47 13.83 15.48
C MET A 1 -28.31 12.94 15.93
N ILE A 2 -28.28 12.39 17.13
CA ILE A 2 -27.20 11.50 17.63
C ILE A 2 -27.01 10.27 16.74
N ILE A 3 -28.10 9.63 16.32
CA ILE A 3 -28.08 8.44 15.43
C ILE A 3 -27.42 8.77 14.08
N VAL A 4 -27.72 9.93 13.49
CA VAL A 4 -27.12 10.35 12.21
C VAL A 4 -25.59 10.53 12.34
N ILE A 5 -25.16 11.12 13.44
CA ILE A 5 -23.72 11.34 13.71
C ILE A 5 -22.99 10.02 13.95
N LEU A 6 -23.58 9.12 14.73
CA LEU A 6 -23.02 7.78 14.93
C LEU A 6 -22.94 7.00 13.60
N ALA A 7 -23.96 7.13 12.75
CA ALA A 7 -23.97 6.50 11.45
C ALA A 7 -22.89 7.07 10.50
N THR A 8 -22.69 8.39 10.47
CA THR A 8 -21.63 9.02 9.67
C THR A 8 -20.24 8.65 10.17
N MET A 9 -20.02 8.64 11.49
CA MET A 9 -18.75 8.19 12.08
C MET A 9 -18.45 6.72 11.77
N ALA A 10 -19.46 5.85 11.87
CA ALA A 10 -19.32 4.45 11.51
C ALA A 10 -19.00 4.26 10.01
N ALA A 11 -19.66 5.02 9.12
CA ALA A 11 -19.39 4.99 7.69
C ALA A 11 -17.95 5.45 7.37
N LEU A 12 -17.47 6.53 8.00
CA LEU A 12 -16.08 6.99 7.84
C LEU A 12 -15.07 5.94 8.33
N LEU A 13 -15.33 5.28 9.46
CA LEU A 13 -14.47 4.22 9.97
C LEU A 13 -14.42 3.03 8.99
N LEU A 14 -15.56 2.60 8.46
CA LEU A 14 -15.63 1.53 7.46
C LEU A 14 -14.88 1.89 6.18
N CYS A 15 -15.05 3.12 5.69
CA CYS A 15 -14.30 3.63 4.53
C CYS A 15 -12.79 3.62 4.79
N THR A 16 -12.35 3.98 6.00
CA THR A 16 -10.93 3.97 6.36
C THR A 16 -10.36 2.55 6.35
N ILE A 17 -11.08 1.60 6.96
CA ILE A 17 -10.65 0.19 6.99
C ILE A 17 -10.59 -0.37 5.57
N PHE A 18 -11.61 -0.13 4.76
CA PHE A 18 -11.66 -0.60 3.38
C PHE A 18 -10.53 0.02 2.53
N SER A 19 -10.30 1.34 2.67
CA SER A 19 -9.22 2.03 1.97
C SER A 19 -7.83 1.48 2.37
N ALA A 20 -7.61 1.21 3.66
CA ALA A 20 -6.36 0.63 4.15
C ALA A 20 -6.12 -0.79 3.61
N GLN A 21 -7.16 -1.62 3.55
CA GLN A 21 -7.08 -2.97 2.99
C GLN A 21 -6.78 -2.93 1.49
N SER A 22 -7.54 -2.13 0.73
CA SER A 22 -7.34 -1.97 -0.72
C SER A 22 -5.95 -1.45 -1.06
N MET A 23 -5.40 -0.54 -0.24
CA MET A 23 -4.06 0.01 -0.46
C MET A 23 -2.97 -1.04 -0.21
N LYS A 24 -3.11 -1.90 0.81
CA LYS A 24 -2.19 -3.02 1.06
C LYS A 24 -2.23 -4.06 -0.06
N GLU A 25 -3.42 -4.40 -0.53
CA GLU A 25 -3.59 -5.35 -1.64
C GLU A 25 -2.97 -4.81 -2.94
N LEU A 26 -3.19 -3.53 -3.24
CA LEU A 26 -2.58 -2.87 -4.39
C LEU A 26 -1.05 -2.84 -4.28
N GLN A 27 -0.51 -2.55 -3.10
CA GLN A 27 0.93 -2.58 -2.82
C GLN A 27 1.51 -3.98 -3.09
N SER A 28 0.92 -5.02 -2.49
CA SER A 28 1.37 -6.40 -2.69
C SER A 28 1.39 -6.79 -4.16
N LYS A 29 0.30 -6.48 -4.89
CA LYS A 29 0.19 -6.78 -6.31
C LYS A 29 1.19 -6.00 -7.17
N ALA A 30 1.45 -4.73 -6.82
CA ALA A 30 2.42 -3.91 -7.54
C ALA A 30 3.85 -4.45 -7.35
N LEU A 31 4.22 -4.87 -6.13
CA LEU A 31 5.52 -5.47 -5.86
C LEU A 31 5.69 -6.83 -6.55
N ASP A 32 4.67 -7.68 -6.54
CA ASP A 32 4.67 -8.98 -7.23
C ASP A 32 4.83 -8.81 -8.76
N THR A 33 4.10 -7.84 -9.34
CA THR A 33 4.26 -7.51 -10.76
C THR A 33 5.66 -6.98 -11.05
N MET A 34 6.19 -6.09 -10.21
CA MET A 34 7.54 -5.55 -10.38
C MET A 34 8.62 -6.63 -10.29
N GLU A 35 8.49 -7.56 -9.35
CA GLU A 35 9.40 -8.71 -9.24
C GLU A 35 9.35 -9.57 -10.51
N THR A 36 8.17 -9.89 -10.99
CA THR A 36 7.97 -10.68 -12.22
C THR A 36 8.61 -9.97 -13.42
N ASP A 37 8.33 -8.69 -13.61
CA ASP A 37 8.85 -7.88 -14.73
C ASP A 37 10.39 -7.80 -14.68
N GLU A 38 10.99 -7.62 -13.50
CA GLU A 38 12.46 -7.57 -13.34
C GLU A 38 13.10 -8.93 -13.66
N ARG A 39 12.48 -10.04 -13.23
CA ARG A 39 12.97 -11.39 -13.53
C ARG A 39 12.83 -11.74 -15.02
N GLU A 40 11.73 -11.36 -15.65
CA GLU A 40 11.52 -11.56 -17.09
C GLU A 40 12.49 -10.70 -17.92
N ALA A 41 12.69 -9.44 -17.54
CA ALA A 41 13.65 -8.56 -18.20
C ALA A 41 15.09 -9.11 -18.08
N TYR A 42 15.43 -9.63 -16.90
CA TYR A 42 16.71 -10.28 -16.67
C TYR A 42 16.90 -11.53 -17.57
N ASP A 43 15.90 -12.40 -17.61
CA ASP A 43 15.91 -13.61 -18.44
C ASP A 43 16.11 -13.26 -19.92
N GLU A 44 15.37 -12.30 -20.43
CA GLU A 44 15.51 -11.84 -21.80
C GLU A 44 16.91 -11.25 -22.06
N GLN A 45 17.46 -10.48 -21.11
CA GLN A 45 18.79 -9.92 -21.22
C GLN A 45 19.87 -11.02 -21.36
N ILE A 46 19.91 -12.01 -20.47
CA ILE A 46 20.94 -13.06 -20.52
C ILE A 46 20.78 -13.95 -21.76
N LYS A 47 19.55 -14.20 -22.19
CA LYS A 47 19.27 -14.90 -23.45
C LYS A 47 19.82 -14.17 -24.64
N GLN A 48 19.55 -12.87 -24.78
CA GLN A 48 20.08 -12.05 -25.87
C GLN A 48 21.61 -12.03 -25.90
N GLN A 49 22.27 -12.01 -24.73
CA GLN A 49 23.73 -12.08 -24.66
C GLN A 49 24.26 -13.39 -25.22
N VAL A 50 23.65 -14.54 -24.90
CA VAL A 50 24.03 -15.84 -25.44
C VAL A 50 23.77 -15.91 -26.95
N ASP A 51 22.62 -15.43 -27.41
CA ASP A 51 22.27 -15.39 -28.84
C ASP A 51 23.28 -14.57 -29.67
N ASN A 52 23.78 -13.45 -29.09
CA ASN A 52 24.84 -12.65 -29.71
C ASN A 52 26.15 -13.44 -29.83
N VAL A 53 26.53 -14.20 -28.80
CA VAL A 53 27.73 -15.02 -28.83
C VAL A 53 27.58 -16.21 -29.80
N ILE A 54 26.38 -16.82 -29.88
CA ILE A 54 26.05 -17.82 -30.90
C ILE A 54 26.23 -17.25 -32.30
N SER A 55 25.77 -16.01 -32.56
CA SER A 55 25.93 -15.34 -33.85
C SER A 55 27.41 -15.08 -34.20
N LEU A 56 28.22 -14.72 -33.19
CA LEU A 56 29.67 -14.60 -33.35
C LEU A 56 30.30 -15.95 -33.75
N CYS A 57 29.96 -17.02 -33.03
CA CYS A 57 30.42 -18.38 -33.35
C CYS A 57 30.01 -18.80 -34.74
N GLN A 58 28.79 -18.49 -35.18
CA GLN A 58 28.30 -18.79 -36.51
C GLN A 58 29.13 -18.06 -37.58
N THR A 59 29.44 -16.77 -37.37
CA THR A 59 30.28 -16.01 -38.29
C THR A 59 31.67 -16.63 -38.44
N ILE A 60 32.29 -17.10 -37.36
CA ILE A 60 33.59 -17.72 -37.39
C ILE A 60 33.51 -19.11 -38.04
N TYR A 61 32.45 -19.86 -37.77
CA TYR A 61 32.19 -21.15 -38.40
C TYR A 61 31.99 -21.03 -39.92
N ASP A 62 31.27 -20.02 -40.40
CA ASP A 62 31.07 -19.77 -41.83
C ASP A 62 32.40 -19.45 -42.53
N GLN A 63 33.33 -18.76 -41.88
CA GLN A 63 34.70 -18.54 -42.39
C GLN A 63 35.50 -19.82 -42.46
N TYR A 64 35.34 -20.72 -41.48
CA TYR A 64 35.92 -22.08 -41.58
C TYR A 64 35.33 -22.83 -42.78
N GLN A 65 34.02 -22.84 -42.96
CA GLN A 65 33.37 -23.48 -44.11
C GLN A 65 33.82 -22.87 -45.45
N ALA A 66 34.16 -21.59 -45.49
CA ALA A 66 34.73 -20.92 -46.66
C ALA A 66 36.23 -21.19 -46.86
N GLY A 67 36.87 -21.99 -45.99
CA GLY A 67 38.27 -22.33 -46.09
C GLY A 67 39.25 -21.26 -45.63
N VAL A 68 38.78 -20.24 -44.89
CA VAL A 68 39.65 -19.18 -44.33
C VAL A 68 40.45 -19.73 -43.15
N TYR A 69 39.87 -20.62 -42.37
CA TYR A 69 40.47 -21.26 -41.21
C TYR A 69 40.36 -22.77 -41.29
N THR A 70 41.23 -23.47 -40.61
CA THR A 70 41.00 -24.88 -40.25
C THR A 70 39.96 -24.93 -39.09
N GLU A 71 39.32 -26.08 -38.86
CA GLU A 71 38.38 -26.23 -37.74
C GLU A 71 39.04 -25.91 -36.39
N ALA A 72 40.28 -26.35 -36.18
CA ALA A 72 41.01 -26.11 -34.96
C ALA A 72 41.29 -24.61 -34.72
N GLU A 73 41.62 -23.87 -35.80
CA GLU A 73 41.80 -22.40 -35.73
C GLU A 73 40.49 -21.69 -35.48
N ALA A 74 39.41 -22.10 -36.13
CA ALA A 74 38.07 -21.49 -35.90
C ALA A 74 37.59 -21.73 -34.47
N ARG A 75 37.71 -22.93 -33.93
CA ARG A 75 37.38 -23.23 -32.52
C ARG A 75 38.22 -22.42 -31.57
N LYS A 76 39.53 -22.32 -31.80
CA LYS A 76 40.44 -21.54 -31.01
C LYS A 76 40.08 -20.05 -31.00
N LEU A 77 39.84 -19.48 -32.21
CA LEU A 77 39.45 -18.10 -32.38
C LEU A 77 38.14 -17.79 -31.63
N ALA A 78 37.13 -18.62 -31.81
CA ALA A 78 35.84 -18.43 -31.11
C ALA A 78 36.01 -18.49 -29.59
N ALA A 79 36.78 -19.46 -29.07
CA ALA A 79 37.07 -19.56 -27.64
C ALA A 79 37.81 -18.34 -27.09
N ASP A 80 38.84 -17.86 -27.83
CA ASP A 80 39.64 -16.70 -27.42
C ASP A 80 38.82 -15.41 -27.41
N GLU A 81 37.94 -15.20 -28.38
CA GLU A 81 37.00 -14.06 -28.40
C GLU A 81 36.00 -14.13 -27.26
N ILE A 82 35.34 -15.29 -27.06
CA ILE A 82 34.35 -15.46 -25.98
C ILE A 82 34.99 -15.24 -24.60
N ARG A 83 36.24 -15.68 -24.39
CA ARG A 83 36.97 -15.52 -23.14
C ARG A 83 37.16 -14.05 -22.75
N GLN A 84 37.18 -13.13 -23.72
CA GLN A 84 37.37 -11.69 -23.53
C GLN A 84 36.06 -10.93 -23.43
N LEU A 85 34.94 -11.51 -23.91
CA LEU A 85 33.66 -10.83 -23.90
C LEU A 85 33.20 -10.57 -22.44
N ARG A 86 32.71 -9.37 -22.23
CA ARG A 86 32.09 -8.92 -20.97
C ARG A 86 30.84 -8.11 -21.30
N TYR A 87 29.90 -8.09 -20.36
CA TYR A 87 28.72 -7.22 -20.45
C TYR A 87 28.31 -6.75 -19.04
N GLY A 88 27.65 -5.60 -18.97
CA GLY A 88 27.35 -4.98 -17.68
C GLY A 88 28.59 -4.82 -16.80
N ASP A 89 28.41 -4.89 -15.48
CA ASP A 89 29.51 -4.69 -14.52
C ASP A 89 30.37 -5.94 -14.31
N SER A 90 29.76 -7.13 -14.36
CA SER A 90 30.45 -8.39 -14.02
C SER A 90 30.05 -9.58 -14.90
N GLY A 91 29.29 -9.33 -15.98
CA GLY A 91 28.82 -10.39 -16.87
C GLY A 91 29.94 -11.02 -17.68
N TYR A 92 29.97 -12.33 -17.74
CA TYR A 92 30.95 -13.13 -18.49
C TYR A 92 30.28 -14.35 -19.09
N PHE A 93 30.97 -15.02 -20.01
CA PHE A 93 30.50 -16.23 -20.69
C PHE A 93 31.34 -17.43 -20.31
N TRP A 94 30.73 -18.60 -20.37
CA TRP A 94 31.44 -19.89 -20.34
C TRP A 94 31.01 -20.72 -21.55
N VAL A 95 31.88 -21.67 -21.88
CA VAL A 95 31.64 -22.66 -22.92
C VAL A 95 32.03 -24.02 -22.38
N ASP A 96 31.12 -24.99 -22.50
CA ASP A 96 31.37 -26.38 -22.21
C ASP A 96 31.08 -27.24 -23.45
N GLN A 97 31.85 -28.30 -23.63
CA GLN A 97 31.47 -29.36 -24.58
C GLN A 97 30.32 -30.19 -24.01
N TYR A 98 29.62 -30.92 -24.86
CA TYR A 98 28.52 -31.77 -24.45
C TYR A 98 28.93 -32.86 -23.44
N ASP A 99 30.21 -33.28 -23.44
CA ASP A 99 30.77 -34.22 -22.48
C ASP A 99 31.15 -33.60 -21.12
N GLY A 100 31.00 -32.29 -20.98
CA GLY A 100 31.32 -31.54 -19.76
C GLY A 100 32.75 -30.98 -19.72
N THR A 101 33.53 -31.14 -20.80
CA THR A 101 34.86 -30.52 -20.89
C THR A 101 34.71 -29.01 -21.03
N ASN A 102 35.27 -28.26 -20.13
CA ASN A 102 35.21 -26.80 -20.16
C ASN A 102 36.16 -26.22 -21.21
N VAL A 103 35.65 -25.38 -22.08
CA VAL A 103 36.41 -24.70 -23.13
C VAL A 103 36.80 -23.28 -22.76
N VAL A 104 35.84 -22.56 -22.16
CA VAL A 104 36.01 -21.16 -21.72
C VAL A 104 35.42 -20.99 -20.34
N LEU A 105 36.21 -20.44 -19.42
CA LEU A 105 35.76 -19.95 -18.13
C LEU A 105 36.77 -18.92 -17.59
N LEU A 106 36.76 -17.70 -18.11
CA LEU A 106 37.58 -16.58 -17.67
C LEU A 106 39.13 -16.84 -17.70
N GLY A 107 39.60 -17.82 -18.45
CA GLY A 107 40.99 -18.21 -18.45
C GLY A 107 41.43 -18.98 -17.19
N SER A 108 40.46 -19.50 -16.43
CA SER A 108 40.73 -20.25 -15.19
C SER A 108 41.42 -21.57 -15.43
N ALA A 109 42.00 -22.15 -14.36
CA ALA A 109 42.60 -23.49 -14.41
C ALA A 109 41.57 -24.61 -14.69
N THR A 110 40.30 -24.30 -14.71
CA THR A 110 39.20 -25.23 -15.04
C THR A 110 39.12 -25.49 -16.54
N GLU A 111 39.60 -24.56 -17.39
CA GLU A 111 39.60 -24.74 -18.84
C GLU A 111 40.44 -25.99 -19.24
N GLY A 112 39.88 -26.81 -20.11
CA GLY A 112 40.44 -28.10 -20.51
C GLY A 112 40.12 -29.27 -19.57
N THR A 113 39.50 -29.04 -18.42
CA THR A 113 39.10 -30.11 -17.49
C THR A 113 37.62 -30.45 -17.65
N ASN A 114 37.24 -31.70 -17.33
CA ASN A 114 35.84 -32.11 -17.30
C ASN A 114 35.20 -31.68 -15.98
N ARG A 115 34.07 -30.91 -16.06
CA ARG A 115 33.37 -30.41 -14.90
C ARG A 115 31.91 -30.91 -14.78
N MET A 116 31.53 -31.95 -15.50
CA MET A 116 30.18 -32.51 -15.53
C MET A 116 29.61 -32.77 -14.13
N GLU A 117 30.42 -33.25 -13.21
CA GLU A 117 30.02 -33.60 -11.85
C GLU A 117 30.13 -32.45 -10.85
N THR A 118 30.41 -31.23 -11.34
CA THR A 118 30.50 -30.05 -10.48
C THR A 118 29.14 -29.75 -9.84
N LYS A 119 29.15 -29.60 -8.52
CA LYS A 119 27.98 -29.27 -7.71
C LYS A 119 28.09 -27.86 -7.14
N ASP A 120 26.95 -27.26 -6.95
CA ASP A 120 26.85 -26.02 -6.17
C ASP A 120 26.95 -26.30 -4.65
N ALA A 121 26.89 -25.25 -3.83
CA ALA A 121 26.97 -25.36 -2.36
C ALA A 121 25.82 -26.17 -1.75
N ASN A 122 24.70 -26.30 -2.45
CA ASN A 122 23.54 -27.08 -2.03
C ASN A 122 23.59 -28.55 -2.51
N GLY A 123 24.66 -28.93 -3.25
CA GLY A 123 24.83 -30.28 -3.79
C GLY A 123 24.13 -30.50 -5.14
N TYR A 124 23.60 -29.48 -5.77
CA TYR A 124 22.93 -29.52 -7.07
C TYR A 124 23.96 -29.64 -8.20
N GLN A 125 23.78 -30.60 -9.12
CA GLN A 125 24.67 -30.85 -10.27
C GLN A 125 24.48 -29.78 -11.35
N MET A 126 24.89 -28.56 -11.07
CA MET A 126 24.60 -27.37 -11.89
C MET A 126 25.14 -27.48 -13.31
N VAL A 127 26.37 -27.98 -13.52
CA VAL A 127 26.99 -28.06 -14.85
C VAL A 127 26.27 -29.06 -15.73
N LYS A 128 25.91 -30.21 -15.18
CA LYS A 128 25.13 -31.22 -15.88
C LYS A 128 23.78 -30.67 -16.36
N GLU A 129 23.12 -29.93 -15.50
CA GLU A 129 21.84 -29.35 -15.85
C GLU A 129 21.98 -28.20 -16.84
N ILE A 130 23.00 -27.34 -16.73
CA ILE A 130 23.35 -26.30 -17.70
C ILE A 130 23.55 -26.91 -19.09
N ILE A 131 24.30 -28.00 -19.19
CA ILE A 131 24.53 -28.68 -20.47
C ILE A 131 23.25 -29.29 -21.00
N ARG A 132 22.45 -29.93 -20.14
CA ARG A 132 21.17 -30.51 -20.53
C ARG A 132 20.21 -29.46 -21.07
N MET A 133 20.03 -28.37 -20.33
CA MET A 133 19.12 -27.26 -20.71
C MET A 133 19.62 -26.54 -21.97
N GLY A 134 20.94 -26.38 -22.10
CA GLY A 134 21.52 -25.74 -23.28
C GLY A 134 21.30 -26.57 -24.57
N GLN A 135 21.09 -27.87 -24.49
CA GLN A 135 20.78 -28.73 -25.65
C GLN A 135 19.30 -28.78 -26.02
N GLU A 136 18.41 -28.16 -25.23
CA GLU A 136 17.01 -27.97 -25.66
C GLU A 136 16.97 -27.04 -26.90
N PRO A 137 15.96 -27.15 -27.79
CA PRO A 137 15.94 -26.45 -29.09
C PRO A 137 16.08 -24.92 -28.95
N ASP A 138 15.50 -24.34 -27.90
CA ASP A 138 15.56 -22.89 -27.63
C ASP A 138 16.54 -22.54 -26.52
N GLY A 139 17.38 -23.50 -26.08
CA GLY A 139 18.20 -23.33 -24.87
C GLY A 139 17.36 -23.40 -23.60
N GLY A 140 17.96 -23.05 -22.47
CA GLY A 140 17.21 -23.06 -21.21
C GLY A 140 17.89 -22.37 -20.06
N TYR A 141 17.06 -22.10 -19.04
CA TYR A 141 17.47 -21.42 -17.80
C TYR A 141 17.77 -22.46 -16.71
N VAL A 142 18.75 -22.12 -15.86
CA VAL A 142 19.11 -22.92 -14.69
C VAL A 142 19.38 -22.01 -13.50
N ASP A 143 18.75 -22.33 -12.37
CA ASP A 143 18.96 -21.66 -11.11
C ASP A 143 19.87 -22.49 -10.20
N TYR A 144 20.89 -21.88 -9.62
CA TYR A 144 21.83 -22.50 -8.69
C TYR A 144 22.47 -21.46 -7.79
N VAL A 145 23.28 -21.87 -6.82
CA VAL A 145 24.05 -20.94 -6.00
C VAL A 145 25.53 -20.99 -6.38
N PHE A 146 26.16 -19.82 -6.51
CA PHE A 146 27.57 -19.72 -6.89
C PHE A 146 28.24 -18.52 -6.21
N PRO A 147 29.52 -18.62 -5.82
CA PRO A 147 30.24 -17.49 -5.26
C PRO A 147 30.41 -16.35 -6.29
N LYS A 148 30.24 -15.11 -5.85
CA LYS A 148 30.65 -13.94 -6.63
C LYS A 148 32.17 -13.87 -6.74
N GLU A 149 32.67 -13.16 -7.73
CA GLU A 149 34.12 -13.02 -7.92
C GLU A 149 34.76 -12.39 -6.67
N GLY A 150 35.75 -13.11 -6.11
CA GLY A 150 36.43 -12.71 -4.87
C GLY A 150 35.68 -13.04 -3.57
N GLU A 151 34.50 -13.63 -3.64
CA GLU A 151 33.73 -14.06 -2.47
C GLU A 151 33.84 -15.58 -2.26
N THR A 152 33.63 -16.01 -1.01
CA THR A 152 33.57 -17.43 -0.63
C THR A 152 32.13 -17.89 -0.36
N GLU A 153 31.25 -16.95 -0.08
CA GLU A 153 29.82 -17.19 0.16
C GLU A 153 29.08 -17.28 -1.19
N SER A 154 28.21 -18.27 -1.29
CA SER A 154 27.44 -18.47 -2.53
C SER A 154 26.16 -17.65 -2.53
N SER A 155 25.91 -16.95 -3.62
CA SER A 155 24.69 -16.18 -3.88
C SER A 155 23.81 -16.86 -4.94
N PRO A 156 22.48 -16.65 -4.93
CA PRO A 156 21.57 -17.13 -5.96
C PRO A 156 21.98 -16.62 -7.34
N LYS A 157 22.13 -17.54 -8.29
CA LYS A 157 22.52 -17.23 -9.67
C LYS A 157 21.56 -17.89 -10.63
N ARG A 158 21.09 -17.14 -11.60
CA ARG A 158 20.29 -17.62 -12.72
C ARG A 158 21.08 -17.48 -14.00
N SER A 159 21.08 -18.54 -14.81
CA SER A 159 21.79 -18.60 -16.07
C SER A 159 20.88 -19.01 -17.22
N TYR A 160 21.29 -18.64 -18.41
CA TYR A 160 20.75 -19.17 -19.66
C TYR A 160 21.88 -19.78 -20.48
N SER A 161 21.62 -20.91 -21.13
CA SER A 161 22.56 -21.61 -21.95
C SER A 161 21.91 -22.11 -23.21
N LYS A 162 22.69 -22.17 -24.33
CA LYS A 162 22.21 -22.66 -25.59
C LYS A 162 23.32 -23.36 -26.36
N ALA A 163 22.95 -24.42 -27.06
CA ALA A 163 23.89 -25.18 -27.86
C ALA A 163 24.31 -24.44 -29.14
N PHE A 164 25.59 -24.53 -29.46
CA PHE A 164 26.12 -24.27 -30.77
C PHE A 164 26.58 -25.62 -31.38
N GLU A 165 25.65 -26.26 -32.10
CA GLU A 165 25.84 -27.62 -32.60
C GLU A 165 27.08 -27.82 -33.48
N PRO A 166 27.47 -26.86 -34.36
CA PRO A 166 28.64 -27.07 -35.23
C PRO A 166 29.93 -27.38 -34.48
N PHE A 167 30.07 -26.84 -33.24
CA PHE A 167 31.22 -27.12 -32.39
C PHE A 167 30.92 -28.08 -31.23
N GLN A 168 29.68 -28.57 -31.11
CA GLN A 168 29.19 -29.34 -29.96
C GLN A 168 29.46 -28.63 -28.64
N TRP A 169 29.23 -27.32 -28.62
CA TRP A 169 29.39 -26.43 -27.47
C TRP A 169 28.05 -26.06 -26.87
N VAL A 170 28.03 -25.93 -25.55
CA VAL A 170 26.98 -25.22 -24.82
C VAL A 170 27.59 -23.92 -24.33
N ILE A 171 27.04 -22.82 -24.80
CA ILE A 171 27.45 -21.45 -24.46
C ILE A 171 26.46 -20.92 -23.46
N GLY A 172 26.97 -20.40 -22.35
CA GLY A 172 26.10 -19.86 -21.32
C GLY A 172 26.61 -18.56 -20.70
N THR A 173 25.68 -17.84 -20.13
CA THR A 173 25.94 -16.70 -19.26
C THR A 173 24.91 -16.67 -18.14
N GLY A 174 25.17 -15.90 -17.11
CA GLY A 174 24.24 -15.69 -16.00
C GLY A 174 24.83 -14.76 -14.98
N ASN A 175 23.95 -14.21 -14.16
CA ASN A 175 24.36 -13.30 -13.09
C ASN A 175 23.58 -13.62 -11.82
N TYR A 176 23.90 -12.93 -10.75
CA TYR A 176 23.29 -13.10 -9.45
C TYR A 176 21.95 -12.37 -9.40
N THR A 177 20.95 -12.99 -8.76
CA THR A 177 19.57 -12.49 -8.72
C THR A 177 19.21 -11.85 -7.39
N ASP A 178 20.11 -11.88 -6.41
CA ASP A 178 19.95 -11.27 -5.08
C ASP A 178 19.66 -9.77 -5.15
N TYR A 179 20.22 -9.06 -6.14
CA TYR A 179 19.91 -7.64 -6.34
C TYR A 179 18.43 -7.37 -6.65
N ILE A 180 17.72 -8.32 -7.27
CA ILE A 180 16.29 -8.19 -7.56
C ILE A 180 15.52 -8.24 -6.23
N ASP A 181 15.85 -9.23 -5.38
CA ASP A 181 15.23 -9.41 -4.09
C ASP A 181 15.47 -8.17 -3.19
N ASP A 182 16.70 -7.68 -3.14
CA ASP A 182 17.07 -6.45 -2.41
C ASP A 182 16.31 -5.21 -2.93
N LYS A 183 16.16 -5.09 -4.24
CA LYS A 183 15.40 -3.99 -4.86
C LYS A 183 13.93 -4.06 -4.48
N ILE A 184 13.31 -5.23 -4.54
CA ILE A 184 11.91 -5.42 -4.15
C ILE A 184 11.69 -5.10 -2.67
N VAL A 185 12.59 -5.55 -1.79
CA VAL A 185 12.53 -5.20 -0.36
C VAL A 185 12.64 -3.70 -0.15
N THR A 186 13.61 -3.04 -0.79
CA THR A 186 13.83 -1.60 -0.65
C THR A 186 12.61 -0.80 -1.11
N VAL A 187 12.07 -1.10 -2.29
CA VAL A 187 10.86 -0.45 -2.83
C VAL A 187 9.65 -0.75 -1.94
N GLY A 188 9.55 -1.97 -1.42
CA GLY A 188 8.50 -2.37 -0.49
C GLY A 188 8.51 -1.56 0.81
N ASP A 189 9.68 -1.33 1.38
CA ASP A 189 9.86 -0.54 2.60
C ASP A 189 9.53 0.94 2.38
N GLU A 190 10.02 1.53 1.29
CA GLU A 190 9.68 2.91 0.90
C GLU A 190 8.17 3.09 0.69
N PHE A 191 7.53 2.16 -0.01
CA PHE A 191 6.09 2.19 -0.25
C PHE A 191 5.29 2.01 1.03
N SER A 192 5.72 1.11 1.94
CA SER A 192 5.12 0.91 3.26
C SER A 192 5.19 2.17 4.11
N GLY A 193 6.32 2.87 4.11
CA GLY A 193 6.49 4.15 4.78
C GLY A 193 5.53 5.22 4.25
N TYR A 194 5.40 5.32 2.93
CA TYR A 194 4.47 6.25 2.28
C TYR A 194 3.01 5.95 2.62
N VAL A 195 2.59 4.67 2.53
CA VAL A 195 1.23 4.23 2.88
C VAL A 195 0.90 4.51 4.33
N THR A 196 1.83 4.18 5.24
CA THR A 196 1.65 4.42 6.69
C THR A 196 1.52 5.92 6.99
N GLY A 197 2.33 6.76 6.38
CA GLY A 197 2.24 8.21 6.51
C GLY A 197 0.90 8.76 6.03
N ARG A 198 0.39 8.28 4.89
CA ARG A 198 -0.92 8.68 4.36
C ARG A 198 -2.08 8.22 5.24
N LEU A 199 -2.05 6.99 5.73
CA LEU A 199 -3.05 6.47 6.66
C LEU A 199 -3.07 7.27 7.98
N THR A 200 -1.91 7.62 8.51
CA THR A 200 -1.80 8.44 9.72
C THR A 200 -2.43 9.82 9.53
N MET A 201 -2.15 10.50 8.41
CA MET A 201 -2.78 11.78 8.06
C MET A 201 -4.30 11.64 7.91
N PHE A 202 -4.76 10.56 7.30
CA PHE A 202 -6.18 10.30 7.11
C PHE A 202 -6.91 10.06 8.44
N ILE A 203 -6.33 9.28 9.35
CA ILE A 203 -6.85 9.07 10.69
C ILE A 203 -6.88 10.38 11.47
N ALA A 204 -5.82 11.19 11.39
CA ALA A 204 -5.76 12.50 12.04
C ALA A 204 -6.88 13.43 11.54
N SER A 205 -7.17 13.45 10.23
CA SER A 205 -8.25 14.26 9.67
C SER A 205 -9.63 13.83 10.19
N ILE A 206 -9.89 12.53 10.33
CA ILE A 206 -11.14 12.01 10.91
C ILE A 206 -11.30 12.43 12.39
N LEU A 207 -10.22 12.39 13.15
CA LEU A 207 -10.25 12.81 14.56
C LEU A 207 -10.54 14.31 14.70
N ILE A 208 -9.96 15.14 13.84
CA ILE A 208 -10.22 16.59 13.79
C ILE A 208 -11.69 16.85 13.42
N GLU A 209 -12.20 16.18 12.38
CA GLU A 209 -13.59 16.30 11.95
C GLU A 209 -14.56 15.86 13.07
N GLY A 210 -14.28 14.74 13.73
CA GLY A 210 -15.03 14.28 14.90
C GLY A 210 -15.06 15.32 16.04
N ALA A 211 -13.94 15.93 16.34
CA ALA A 211 -13.86 17.00 17.35
C ALA A 211 -14.72 18.23 16.97
N ILE A 212 -14.68 18.65 15.70
CA ILE A 212 -15.51 19.75 15.19
C ILE A 212 -17.00 19.41 15.35
N VAL A 213 -17.41 18.21 14.98
CA VAL A 213 -18.79 17.74 15.12
C VAL A 213 -19.23 17.77 16.58
N ILE A 214 -18.40 17.30 17.50
CA ILE A 214 -18.71 17.35 18.96
C ILE A 214 -18.91 18.79 19.43
N VAL A 215 -18.03 19.70 19.03
CA VAL A 215 -18.15 21.13 19.38
C VAL A 215 -19.46 21.72 18.86
N LEU A 216 -19.81 21.44 17.60
CA LEU A 216 -21.06 21.88 16.99
C LEU A 216 -22.29 21.32 17.73
N LEU A 217 -22.24 20.06 18.16
CA LEU A 217 -23.30 19.43 18.94
C LEU A 217 -23.50 20.10 20.28
N VAL A 218 -22.41 20.34 21.01
CA VAL A 218 -22.47 21.07 22.31
C VAL A 218 -23.04 22.46 22.10
N PHE A 219 -22.62 23.15 21.04
CA PHE A 219 -23.14 24.46 20.68
C PHE A 219 -24.66 24.40 20.41
N ILE A 220 -25.16 23.46 19.62
CA ILE A 220 -26.60 23.29 19.35
C ILE A 220 -27.38 23.00 20.63
N ILE A 221 -26.85 22.13 21.51
CA ILE A 221 -27.51 21.79 22.78
C ILE A 221 -27.67 23.05 23.65
N ILE A 222 -26.60 23.82 23.80
CA ILE A 222 -26.60 25.02 24.65
C ILE A 222 -27.42 26.14 24.02
N SER A 223 -27.33 26.35 22.71
CA SER A 223 -27.93 27.49 22.03
C SER A 223 -29.40 27.29 21.66
N ILE A 224 -29.80 26.03 21.40
CA ILE A 224 -31.16 25.73 20.90
C ILE A 224 -31.94 24.83 21.88
N VAL A 225 -31.39 23.66 22.22
CA VAL A 225 -32.16 22.65 22.95
C VAL A 225 -32.46 23.07 24.38
N GLN A 226 -31.48 23.60 25.10
CA GLN A 226 -31.68 24.05 26.50
C GLN A 226 -32.65 25.20 26.63
N PRO A 227 -32.58 26.31 25.83
CA PRO A 227 -33.56 27.39 25.88
C PRO A 227 -34.97 26.92 25.54
N LEU A 228 -35.11 26.10 24.51
CA LEU A 228 -36.41 25.53 24.13
C LEU A 228 -37.03 24.68 25.25
N LYS A 229 -36.25 23.80 25.88
CA LYS A 229 -36.71 23.00 27.03
C LYS A 229 -37.17 23.89 28.19
N LYS A 230 -36.50 25.01 28.45
CA LYS A 230 -36.90 25.96 29.50
C LYS A 230 -38.20 26.67 29.17
N CYS A 231 -38.41 27.10 27.92
CA CYS A 231 -39.67 27.67 27.48
C CYS A 231 -40.82 26.67 27.62
N VAL A 232 -40.66 25.44 27.17
CA VAL A 232 -41.65 24.38 27.29
C VAL A 232 -41.97 24.05 28.75
N ALA A 233 -40.96 23.95 29.60
CA ALA A 233 -41.16 23.73 31.03
C ALA A 233 -41.95 24.86 31.73
N SER A 234 -41.68 26.10 31.33
CA SER A 234 -42.43 27.27 31.88
C SER A 234 -43.89 27.23 31.43
N ILE A 235 -44.17 26.87 30.17
CA ILE A 235 -45.57 26.72 29.70
C ILE A 235 -46.27 25.58 30.48
N GLY A 236 -45.59 24.45 30.74
CA GLY A 236 -46.16 23.34 31.53
C GLY A 236 -46.47 23.74 32.99
N VAL A 237 -45.73 24.67 33.59
CA VAL A 237 -46.04 25.22 34.93
C VAL A 237 -47.27 26.12 34.88
N MET A 238 -47.39 26.96 33.84
CA MET A 238 -48.58 27.82 33.63
C MET A 238 -49.85 27.02 33.36
N GLU A 239 -49.74 25.90 32.62
CA GLU A 239 -50.83 24.98 32.35
C GLU A 239 -51.44 24.39 33.63
N GLN A 240 -50.60 24.20 34.68
CA GLN A 240 -51.03 23.74 35.99
C GLN A 240 -51.63 24.86 36.88
N GLY A 241 -51.78 26.08 36.31
CA GLY A 241 -52.32 27.25 37.03
C GLY A 241 -51.32 27.97 37.92
N ASP A 242 -50.03 27.58 37.90
CA ASP A 242 -48.98 28.26 38.66
C ASP A 242 -48.33 29.36 37.82
N PHE A 243 -48.80 30.60 38.00
CA PHE A 243 -48.24 31.80 37.36
C PHE A 243 -47.26 32.56 38.28
N SER A 244 -46.85 31.98 39.43
CA SER A 244 -45.94 32.63 40.38
C SER A 244 -44.46 32.59 39.93
N LYS A 245 -44.04 31.62 39.12
CA LYS A 245 -42.65 31.38 38.74
C LYS A 245 -42.27 32.12 37.48
N SER A 246 -41.38 33.11 37.59
CA SER A 246 -40.79 33.85 36.47
C SER A 246 -39.80 32.99 35.67
N MET A 247 -39.70 33.27 34.37
CA MET A 247 -38.61 32.75 33.55
C MET A 247 -37.29 33.36 34.00
N GLY A 248 -36.24 32.53 34.10
CA GLY A 248 -34.94 33.01 34.61
C GLY A 248 -34.33 34.14 33.77
N ASP A 249 -33.73 35.13 34.43
CA ASP A 249 -33.09 36.32 33.84
C ASP A 249 -32.15 36.02 32.66
N LYS A 250 -31.43 34.92 32.70
CA LYS A 250 -30.51 34.53 31.60
C LYS A 250 -31.23 34.27 30.29
N LEU A 251 -32.47 33.80 30.32
CA LEU A 251 -33.26 33.51 29.12
C LEU A 251 -33.91 34.79 28.59
N LEU A 252 -34.42 35.62 29.48
CA LEU A 252 -35.06 36.91 29.15
C LEU A 252 -34.07 37.94 28.55
N LYS A 253 -32.77 37.87 28.92
CA LYS A 253 -31.70 38.74 28.40
C LYS A 253 -31.10 38.30 27.06
N ARG A 254 -31.55 37.16 26.49
CA ARG A 254 -31.07 36.73 25.16
C ARG A 254 -31.59 37.70 24.07
N ARG A 255 -30.77 37.90 23.05
CA ARG A 255 -31.08 38.79 21.91
C ARG A 255 -31.52 38.03 20.64
N ASP A 256 -31.71 36.70 20.74
CA ASP A 256 -32.17 35.84 19.65
C ASP A 256 -33.68 35.55 19.76
N ASP A 257 -34.19 34.71 18.86
CA ASP A 257 -35.61 34.34 18.80
C ASP A 257 -36.08 33.61 20.07
N PHE A 258 -35.22 32.90 20.76
CA PHE A 258 -35.55 32.27 22.05
C PHE A 258 -35.68 33.31 23.17
N GLY A 259 -34.89 34.40 23.12
CA GLY A 259 -35.08 35.53 24.03
C GLY A 259 -36.39 36.23 23.79
N ARG A 260 -36.74 36.48 22.52
CA ARG A 260 -38.03 37.07 22.14
C ARG A 260 -39.21 36.20 22.58
N LEU A 261 -39.12 34.91 22.38
CA LEU A 261 -40.11 33.91 22.83
C LEU A 261 -40.25 33.94 24.36
N ALA A 262 -39.14 33.97 25.07
CA ALA A 262 -39.13 34.04 26.53
C ALA A 262 -39.79 35.32 27.09
N VAL A 263 -39.52 36.48 26.49
CA VAL A 263 -40.14 37.74 26.86
C VAL A 263 -41.65 37.70 26.62
N SER A 264 -42.10 37.17 25.46
CA SER A 264 -43.54 37.05 25.16
C SER A 264 -44.26 36.10 26.15
N LEU A 265 -43.64 35.00 26.52
CA LEU A 265 -44.16 34.05 27.52
C LEU A 265 -44.22 34.68 28.92
N GLU A 266 -43.21 35.49 29.30
CA GLU A 266 -43.19 36.19 30.58
C GLU A 266 -44.25 37.29 30.66
N SER A 267 -44.48 38.00 29.55
CA SER A 267 -45.59 39.00 29.50
C SER A 267 -46.93 38.27 29.65
N MET A 268 -47.19 37.20 28.94
CA MET A 268 -48.41 36.39 29.08
C MET A 268 -48.59 35.90 30.54
N ARG A 269 -47.52 35.37 31.16
CA ARG A 269 -47.55 34.94 32.56
C ARG A 269 -47.95 36.07 33.50
N THR A 270 -47.36 37.26 33.31
CA THR A 270 -47.58 38.38 34.16
C THR A 270 -49.04 38.92 34.07
N GLU A 271 -49.56 39.02 32.83
CA GLU A 271 -50.94 39.39 32.56
C GLU A 271 -51.93 38.40 33.16
N MET A 272 -51.72 37.10 32.98
CA MET A 272 -52.57 36.08 33.58
C MET A 272 -52.51 36.07 35.10
N SER A 273 -51.32 36.28 35.69
CA SER A 273 -51.19 36.46 37.18
C SER A 273 -51.92 37.63 37.68
N GLY A 274 -51.91 38.79 36.95
CA GLY A 274 -52.67 39.97 37.28
C GLY A 274 -54.17 39.73 37.24
N LEU A 275 -54.69 39.19 36.16
CA LEU A 275 -56.11 38.83 36.02
C LEU A 275 -56.63 37.91 37.13
N ILE A 276 -55.85 36.88 37.48
CA ILE A 276 -56.20 35.97 38.58
C ILE A 276 -56.21 36.73 39.93
N GLY A 277 -55.30 37.68 40.12
CA GLY A 277 -55.28 38.56 41.30
C GLY A 277 -56.52 39.41 41.40
N GLU A 278 -56.91 40.11 40.33
CA GLU A 278 -58.13 40.92 40.24
C GLU A 278 -59.41 40.08 40.48
N VAL A 279 -59.52 38.89 39.86
CA VAL A 279 -60.67 38.02 40.11
C VAL A 279 -60.74 37.58 41.58
N LYS A 280 -59.58 37.29 42.18
CA LYS A 280 -59.53 36.93 43.61
C LYS A 280 -59.92 38.07 44.56
N GLU A 281 -59.53 39.29 44.27
CA GLU A 281 -59.93 40.48 44.99
C GLU A 281 -61.45 40.72 44.82
N GLN A 282 -61.97 40.65 43.60
CA GLN A 282 -63.40 40.83 43.36
C GLN A 282 -64.25 39.76 44.06
N ALA A 283 -63.82 38.50 44.00
CA ALA A 283 -64.45 37.38 44.70
C ALA A 283 -64.49 37.60 46.24
N ALA A 284 -63.34 38.06 46.79
CA ALA A 284 -63.27 38.42 48.21
C ALA A 284 -64.18 39.57 48.59
N ALA A 285 -64.29 40.65 47.77
CA ALA A 285 -65.18 41.77 47.95
C ALA A 285 -66.64 41.35 47.88
N VAL A 286 -67.04 40.48 46.92
CA VAL A 286 -68.40 39.95 46.83
C VAL A 286 -68.71 39.06 48.04
N SER A 287 -67.81 38.21 48.47
CA SER A 287 -67.96 37.40 49.69
C SER A 287 -68.16 38.26 50.98
N TYR A 288 -67.40 39.34 51.10
CA TYR A 288 -67.55 40.26 52.20
C TYR A 288 -68.88 40.99 52.15
N THR A 289 -69.33 41.41 50.97
CA THR A 289 -70.63 42.08 50.80
C THR A 289 -71.79 41.12 51.07
N HIS A 290 -71.66 39.83 50.69
CA HIS A 290 -72.66 38.84 51.00
C HIS A 290 -72.77 38.52 52.50
N LEU A 291 -71.69 38.45 53.21
CA LEU A 291 -71.66 38.22 54.65
C LEU A 291 -72.31 39.43 55.40
N ARG A 292 -72.07 40.61 54.94
CA ARG A 292 -72.67 41.86 55.53
C ARG A 292 -74.15 42.03 55.25
N ALA A 293 -74.70 41.46 54.20
CA ALA A 293 -76.10 41.48 53.82
C ALA A 293 -76.96 40.43 54.61
N HIS A 294 -76.32 39.56 55.38
CA HIS A 294 -76.95 38.54 56.18
C HIS A 294 -76.83 38.79 57.68
N GLU A 295 -76.21 39.90 58.15
CA GLU A 295 -76.32 40.48 59.47
C GLU A 295 -77.43 41.58 59.50
#